data_3b473575c0e66cadd907fc97c949fd9b
#
_entry.id   3b473575c0e66cadd907fc97c949fd9b
#
_cell.length_a   1.000
_cell.length_b   1.000
_cell.length_c   1.000
_cell.angle_alpha   90.00
_cell.angle_beta   90.00
_cell.angle_gamma   90.00
#
_symmetry.space_group_name_H-M   'P 1'
#
loop_
_entity.id
_entity.type
_entity.pdbx_description
1 polymer ?
#
loop_
_entity_poly.entity_id
_entity_poly.type
_entity_poly.pdbx_seq_one_letter_code
_entity_poly.pdbx_strand_id
1 'polypeptide(L)'
;MQNPDGGFSLTENGESDPDVTAMSLTALAPYKGVKNISENIEKGLAALSFMQSENGGFISGGKENCESTAQVLIALSTLGISAGDERFTKNGNSAYDALMSFYADGGFKHTREDNEVNQMSTEQALCALDSYYRFLNGKNPIYNMTDRIGTSLIPGKSEDNISDSSVKKSVVIFEGKTFDDISGSKSKQAIEALAERGIISGKTENEFNPSDKMTRAEFAAISVRALGIGQSEKDYFRDVLRSDWFCGYIGAAFDLGIVNGVSETDCCNTCSIAPYAAAVSASSALWL
;
A
#
# COMPACT_ATOMS: atom_id res chain seq x y z
N MET A 1 9.42 -17.64 5.87
CA MET A 1 8.87 -18.77 6.66
C MET A 1 8.69 -18.27 8.07
N GLN A 2 7.67 -18.73 8.82
CA GLN A 2 7.48 -18.34 10.22
C GLN A 2 8.57 -18.98 11.09
N ASN A 3 9.17 -18.20 11.98
CA ASN A 3 10.22 -18.64 12.88
C ASN A 3 9.67 -19.52 14.03
N PRO A 4 10.54 -20.27 14.73
CA PRO A 4 10.11 -21.12 15.86
C PRO A 4 9.46 -20.35 17.02
N ASP A 5 9.80 -19.07 17.22
CA ASP A 5 9.19 -18.17 18.20
C ASP A 5 7.82 -17.63 17.79
N GLY A 6 7.38 -17.95 16.58
CA GLY A 6 6.10 -17.50 16.00
C GLY A 6 6.18 -16.19 15.21
N GLY A 7 7.28 -15.47 15.25
CA GLY A 7 7.48 -14.26 14.47
C GLY A 7 7.94 -14.52 13.03
N PHE A 8 8.21 -13.43 12.31
CA PHE A 8 8.74 -13.45 10.95
C PHE A 8 9.96 -12.54 10.84
N SER A 9 10.87 -12.87 9.96
CA SER A 9 12.10 -12.13 9.69
C SER A 9 12.23 -11.76 8.23
N LEU A 10 13.00 -10.71 7.94
CA LEU A 10 13.26 -10.24 6.58
C LEU A 10 14.16 -11.21 5.79
N THR A 11 15.05 -11.92 6.48
CA THR A 11 16.01 -12.85 5.88
C THR A 11 15.78 -14.25 6.39
N GLU A 12 16.15 -15.25 5.60
CA GLU A 12 16.12 -16.64 6.01
C GLU A 12 17.01 -16.86 7.26
N ASN A 13 16.45 -17.51 8.27
CA ASN A 13 17.09 -17.72 9.59
C ASN A 13 17.46 -16.43 10.35
N GLY A 14 16.89 -15.27 9.97
CA GLY A 14 17.02 -14.03 10.73
C GLY A 14 16.20 -14.05 12.02
N GLU A 15 16.51 -13.13 12.93
CA GLU A 15 15.69 -12.89 14.13
C GLU A 15 14.33 -12.33 13.74
N SER A 16 13.30 -12.69 14.49
CA SER A 16 11.95 -12.15 14.28
C SER A 16 11.92 -10.65 14.55
N ASP A 17 11.30 -9.93 13.64
CA ASP A 17 11.19 -8.47 13.67
C ASP A 17 9.72 -8.06 13.78
N PRO A 18 9.35 -7.06 14.58
CA PRO A 18 7.97 -6.66 14.77
C PRO A 18 7.31 -6.14 13.48
N ASP A 19 8.05 -5.40 12.62
CA ASP A 19 7.52 -4.87 11.37
C ASP A 19 7.16 -6.01 10.41
N VAL A 20 8.12 -6.93 10.19
CA VAL A 20 7.95 -8.07 9.29
C VAL A 20 6.86 -9.01 9.81
N THR A 21 6.79 -9.21 11.12
CA THR A 21 5.76 -10.02 11.76
C THR A 21 4.38 -9.36 11.58
N ALA A 22 4.24 -8.07 11.87
CA ALA A 22 2.99 -7.34 11.71
C ALA A 22 2.51 -7.30 10.26
N MET A 23 3.40 -7.03 9.30
CA MET A 23 3.08 -7.04 7.87
C MET A 23 2.64 -8.44 7.40
N SER A 24 3.31 -9.49 7.88
CA SER A 24 2.93 -10.89 7.58
C SER A 24 1.55 -11.22 8.13
N LEU A 25 1.24 -10.82 9.36
CA LEU A 25 -0.08 -11.03 9.96
C LEU A 25 -1.18 -10.26 9.23
N THR A 26 -0.88 -9.04 8.79
CA THR A 26 -1.80 -8.23 7.97
C THR A 26 -2.12 -8.95 6.65
N ALA A 27 -1.11 -9.51 5.99
CA ALA A 27 -1.28 -10.29 4.76
C ALA A 27 -2.04 -11.61 4.97
N LEU A 28 -1.91 -12.24 6.13
CA LEU A 28 -2.61 -13.48 6.48
C LEU A 28 -4.04 -13.25 6.96
N ALA A 29 -4.39 -12.06 7.40
CA ALA A 29 -5.69 -11.75 7.99
C ALA A 29 -6.91 -12.15 7.14
N PRO A 30 -6.93 -11.97 5.79
CA PRO A 30 -8.03 -12.43 4.95
C PRO A 30 -8.27 -13.96 5.01
N TYR A 31 -7.25 -14.73 5.38
CA TYR A 31 -7.25 -16.18 5.40
C TYR A 31 -7.40 -16.77 6.82
N LYS A 32 -7.74 -15.93 7.81
CA LYS A 32 -7.87 -16.36 9.23
C LYS A 32 -8.88 -17.47 9.48
N GLY A 33 -9.79 -17.74 8.53
CA GLY A 33 -10.72 -18.88 8.58
C GLY A 33 -10.10 -20.24 8.24
N VAL A 34 -8.87 -20.27 7.70
CA VAL A 34 -8.16 -21.50 7.35
C VAL A 34 -7.36 -21.98 8.56
N LYS A 35 -7.60 -23.21 9.03
CA LYS A 35 -7.06 -23.72 10.31
C LYS A 35 -5.57 -23.50 10.50
N ASN A 36 -4.74 -23.90 9.54
CA ASN A 36 -3.28 -23.74 9.66
C ASN A 36 -2.84 -22.28 9.67
N ILE A 37 -3.55 -21.41 8.97
CA ILE A 37 -3.28 -19.98 8.93
C ILE A 37 -3.70 -19.33 10.24
N SER A 38 -4.84 -19.70 10.79
CA SER A 38 -5.29 -19.26 12.11
C SER A 38 -4.26 -19.56 13.19
N GLU A 39 -3.73 -20.79 13.22
CA GLU A 39 -2.69 -21.19 14.17
C GLU A 39 -1.40 -20.37 14.01
N ASN A 40 -1.00 -20.05 12.78
CA ASN A 40 0.17 -19.22 12.51
C ASN A 40 -0.08 -17.75 12.90
N ILE A 41 -1.28 -17.22 12.70
CA ILE A 41 -1.67 -15.88 13.17
C ILE A 41 -1.54 -15.80 14.69
N GLU A 42 -2.07 -16.78 15.44
CA GLU A 42 -2.00 -16.76 16.90
C GLU A 42 -0.55 -16.84 17.42
N LYS A 43 0.32 -17.63 16.78
CA LYS A 43 1.75 -17.66 17.09
C LYS A 43 2.41 -16.30 16.84
N GLY A 44 2.09 -15.66 15.72
CA GLY A 44 2.62 -14.34 15.39
C GLY A 44 2.14 -13.26 16.36
N LEU A 45 0.87 -13.31 16.79
CA LEU A 45 0.33 -12.41 17.82
C LEU A 45 1.05 -12.61 19.17
N ALA A 46 1.32 -13.84 19.55
CA ALA A 46 2.09 -14.14 20.78
C ALA A 46 3.52 -13.58 20.67
N ALA A 47 4.17 -13.74 19.53
CA ALA A 47 5.50 -13.17 19.28
C ALA A 47 5.48 -11.63 19.35
N LEU A 48 4.52 -10.96 18.71
CA LEU A 48 4.37 -9.49 18.80
C LEU A 48 4.13 -9.04 20.25
N SER A 49 3.26 -9.73 20.99
CA SER A 49 3.02 -9.39 22.40
C SER A 49 4.29 -9.51 23.25
N PHE A 50 5.15 -10.48 22.95
CA PHE A 50 6.45 -10.63 23.62
C PHE A 50 7.45 -9.54 23.23
N MET A 51 7.44 -9.09 21.98
CA MET A 51 8.33 -8.02 21.46
C MET A 51 7.92 -6.62 21.93
N GLN A 52 6.71 -6.46 22.47
CA GLN A 52 6.22 -5.16 22.91
C GLN A 52 7.01 -4.64 24.11
N SER A 53 7.46 -3.40 24.03
CA SER A 53 8.20 -2.73 25.12
C SER A 53 7.30 -2.37 26.30
N GLU A 54 7.92 -2.06 27.43
CA GLU A 54 7.25 -1.60 28.65
C GLU A 54 6.45 -0.28 28.42
N ASN A 55 6.78 0.49 27.39
CA ASN A 55 6.08 1.71 27.00
C ASN A 55 4.92 1.46 26.02
N GLY A 56 4.63 0.21 25.68
CA GLY A 56 3.58 -0.16 24.76
C GLY A 56 3.96 -0.09 23.27
N GLY A 57 5.17 0.39 22.93
CA GLY A 57 5.68 0.47 21.55
C GLY A 57 6.48 -0.76 21.14
N PHE A 58 7.14 -0.66 19.98
CA PHE A 58 7.90 -1.77 19.39
C PHE A 58 9.29 -1.33 18.96
N ILE A 59 10.27 -2.23 19.16
CA ILE A 59 11.68 -1.97 18.90
C ILE A 59 12.09 -2.69 17.60
N SER A 60 12.54 -1.92 16.61
CA SER A 60 13.25 -2.43 15.44
C SER A 60 14.50 -1.58 15.23
N GLY A 61 15.58 -2.20 14.74
CA GLY A 61 16.86 -1.49 14.59
C GLY A 61 17.48 -0.99 15.90
N GLY A 62 17.12 -1.59 17.04
CA GLY A 62 17.67 -1.28 18.36
C GLY A 62 17.02 -0.10 19.08
N LYS A 63 15.98 0.54 18.49
CA LYS A 63 15.21 1.62 19.11
C LYS A 63 13.72 1.38 18.98
N GLU A 64 12.98 1.81 20.00
CA GLU A 64 11.53 1.93 19.91
C GLU A 64 11.20 3.07 18.95
N ASN A 65 10.40 2.78 17.92
CA ASN A 65 10.13 3.73 16.86
C ASN A 65 8.66 3.74 16.44
N CYS A 66 8.30 4.82 15.78
CA CYS A 66 6.94 5.11 15.35
C CYS A 66 6.47 4.08 14.31
N GLU A 67 7.30 3.76 13.32
CA GLU A 67 6.95 2.92 12.18
C GLU A 67 6.62 1.49 12.64
N SER A 68 7.46 0.89 13.49
CA SER A 68 7.21 -0.45 14.03
C SER A 68 5.92 -0.49 14.85
N THR A 69 5.68 0.54 15.66
CA THR A 69 4.44 0.66 16.44
C THR A 69 3.23 0.83 15.53
N ALA A 70 3.35 1.61 14.46
CA ALA A 70 2.30 1.81 13.45
C ALA A 70 1.95 0.50 12.71
N GLN A 71 2.95 -0.28 12.27
CA GLN A 71 2.72 -1.55 11.59
C GLN A 71 1.97 -2.55 12.49
N VAL A 72 2.31 -2.62 13.77
CA VAL A 72 1.58 -3.49 14.70
C VAL A 72 0.15 -3.02 14.91
N LEU A 73 -0.11 -1.73 15.05
CA LEU A 73 -1.47 -1.20 15.16
C LEU A 73 -2.32 -1.50 13.92
N ILE A 74 -1.73 -1.44 12.72
CA ILE A 74 -2.39 -1.86 11.47
C ILE A 74 -2.74 -3.34 11.51
N ALA A 75 -1.82 -4.20 11.93
CA ALA A 75 -2.05 -5.64 12.00
C ALA A 75 -3.16 -6.00 12.99
N LEU A 76 -3.14 -5.43 14.20
CA LEU A 76 -4.19 -5.63 15.20
C LEU A 76 -5.56 -5.20 14.67
N SER A 77 -5.64 -4.00 14.12
CA SER A 77 -6.88 -3.45 13.54
C SER A 77 -7.42 -4.34 12.40
N THR A 78 -6.53 -4.84 11.53
CA THR A 78 -6.89 -5.71 10.40
C THR A 78 -7.40 -7.07 10.85
N LEU A 79 -6.85 -7.60 11.94
CA LEU A 79 -7.29 -8.86 12.55
C LEU A 79 -8.57 -8.71 13.38
N GLY A 80 -9.00 -7.47 13.65
CA GLY A 80 -10.17 -7.17 14.48
C GLY A 80 -9.84 -7.17 15.98
N ILE A 81 -8.59 -6.88 16.35
CA ILE A 81 -8.11 -6.84 17.73
C ILE A 81 -7.97 -5.37 18.16
N SER A 82 -8.49 -5.04 19.34
CA SER A 82 -8.35 -3.70 19.91
C SER A 82 -6.89 -3.41 20.28
N ALA A 83 -6.45 -2.17 20.08
CA ALA A 83 -5.16 -1.72 20.59
C ALA A 83 -5.05 -1.85 22.13
N GLY A 84 -6.17 -1.77 22.83
CA GLY A 84 -6.27 -1.95 24.30
C GLY A 84 -6.47 -3.40 24.74
N ASP A 85 -6.31 -4.40 23.86
CA ASP A 85 -6.29 -5.83 24.24
C ASP A 85 -5.19 -6.05 25.30
N GLU A 86 -5.48 -6.86 26.32
CA GLU A 86 -4.55 -7.09 27.45
C GLU A 86 -3.19 -7.64 27.01
N ARG A 87 -3.14 -8.40 25.93
CA ARG A 87 -1.89 -8.91 25.34
C ARG A 87 -0.99 -7.79 24.82
N PHE A 88 -1.59 -6.67 24.39
CA PHE A 88 -0.93 -5.52 23.77
C PHE A 88 -0.98 -4.25 24.61
N THR A 89 -1.15 -4.42 25.94
CA THR A 89 -1.10 -3.33 26.90
C THR A 89 -0.01 -3.62 27.93
N LYS A 90 1.02 -2.78 28.01
CA LYS A 90 2.16 -2.90 28.92
C LYS A 90 2.19 -1.68 29.84
N ASN A 91 2.23 -1.90 31.14
CA ASN A 91 2.20 -0.83 32.17
C ASN A 91 1.08 0.21 31.95
N GLY A 92 -0.07 -0.23 31.41
CA GLY A 92 -1.19 0.64 31.12
C GLY A 92 -1.10 1.37 29.76
N ASN A 93 -0.02 1.20 29.00
CA ASN A 93 0.14 1.79 27.68
C ASN A 93 -0.19 0.75 26.59
N SER A 94 -1.13 1.07 25.74
CA SER A 94 -1.46 0.30 24.54
C SER A 94 -0.54 0.65 23.38
N ALA A 95 -0.59 -0.14 22.29
CA ALA A 95 0.09 0.21 21.04
C ALA A 95 -0.40 1.57 20.47
N TYR A 96 -1.66 1.95 20.70
CA TYR A 96 -2.18 3.26 20.31
C TYR A 96 -1.56 4.40 21.15
N ASP A 97 -1.49 4.23 22.48
CA ASP A 97 -0.88 5.24 23.36
C ASP A 97 0.59 5.44 23.03
N ALA A 98 1.31 4.35 22.78
CA ALA A 98 2.70 4.39 22.33
C ALA A 98 2.85 5.13 21.01
N LEU A 99 2.00 4.84 19.99
CA LEU A 99 2.03 5.55 18.71
C LEU A 99 1.81 7.05 18.92
N MET A 100 0.80 7.44 19.70
CA MET A 100 0.51 8.85 19.96
C MET A 100 1.62 9.58 20.71
N SER A 101 2.50 8.86 21.42
CA SER A 101 3.65 9.47 22.10
C SER A 101 4.75 9.97 21.14
N PHE A 102 4.74 9.56 19.86
CA PHE A 102 5.64 10.08 18.83
C PHE A 102 5.08 11.34 18.13
N TYR A 103 3.83 11.72 18.41
CA TYR A 103 3.20 12.90 17.79
C TYR A 103 3.82 14.19 18.33
N ALA A 104 4.21 15.08 17.42
CA ALA A 104 4.70 16.43 17.74
C ALA A 104 4.52 17.35 16.51
N ASP A 105 4.22 18.62 16.74
CA ASP A 105 4.26 19.69 15.72
C ASP A 105 3.50 19.36 14.41
N GLY A 106 2.36 18.68 14.51
CA GLY A 106 1.52 18.35 13.34
C GLY A 106 1.95 17.11 12.55
N GLY A 107 2.92 16.34 13.04
CA GLY A 107 3.38 15.08 12.44
C GLY A 107 3.88 14.08 13.48
N PHE A 108 4.61 13.08 13.05
CA PHE A 108 5.18 12.06 13.92
C PHE A 108 6.70 12.02 13.78
N LYS A 109 7.39 11.86 14.91
CA LYS A 109 8.84 11.63 14.97
C LYS A 109 9.15 10.15 14.74
N HIS A 110 10.34 9.84 14.26
CA HIS A 110 10.80 8.46 14.16
C HIS A 110 11.00 7.84 15.55
N THR A 111 11.74 8.55 16.43
CA THR A 111 11.87 8.22 17.85
C THR A 111 11.40 9.39 18.72
N ARG A 112 11.13 9.14 20.00
CA ARG A 112 10.71 10.22 20.92
C ARG A 112 11.80 11.27 21.14
N GLU A 113 13.06 10.88 21.01
CA GLU A 113 14.22 11.73 21.22
C GLU A 113 14.55 12.62 20.01
N ASP A 114 13.97 12.34 18.84
CA ASP A 114 14.22 13.16 17.65
C ASP A 114 13.66 14.58 17.83
N ASN A 115 14.35 15.55 17.29
CA ASN A 115 13.95 16.96 17.40
C ASN A 115 12.89 17.36 16.37
N GLU A 116 12.80 16.63 15.25
CA GLU A 116 11.95 16.99 14.11
C GLU A 116 11.00 15.84 13.77
N VAL A 117 9.86 16.18 13.18
CA VAL A 117 8.93 15.23 12.59
C VAL A 117 9.54 14.57 11.37
N ASN A 118 9.21 13.32 11.14
CA ASN A 118 9.70 12.53 10.02
C ASN A 118 8.55 12.25 9.06
N GLN A 119 8.77 12.40 7.77
CA GLN A 119 7.72 12.19 6.77
C GLN A 119 7.25 10.74 6.75
N MET A 120 8.16 9.77 6.76
CA MET A 120 7.83 8.35 6.73
C MET A 120 7.05 7.94 7.98
N SER A 121 7.51 8.38 9.16
CA SER A 121 6.82 8.14 10.43
C SER A 121 5.40 8.72 10.41
N THR A 122 5.25 9.94 9.87
CA THR A 122 3.95 10.60 9.76
C THR A 122 3.02 9.84 8.82
N GLU A 123 3.49 9.42 7.64
CA GLU A 123 2.70 8.64 6.69
C GLU A 123 2.25 7.29 7.30
N GLN A 124 3.16 6.55 7.93
CA GLN A 124 2.84 5.25 8.52
C GLN A 124 1.92 5.39 9.74
N ALA A 125 2.13 6.40 10.58
CA ALA A 125 1.24 6.67 11.70
C ALA A 125 -0.18 7.04 11.23
N LEU A 126 -0.32 7.86 10.20
CA LEU A 126 -1.64 8.18 9.63
C LEU A 126 -2.34 6.95 9.07
N CYS A 127 -1.62 6.07 8.37
CA CYS A 127 -2.16 4.78 7.93
C CYS A 127 -2.64 3.92 9.11
N ALA A 128 -1.86 3.88 10.19
CA ALA A 128 -2.22 3.12 11.39
C ALA A 128 -3.44 3.71 12.12
N LEU A 129 -3.52 5.04 12.21
CA LEU A 129 -4.66 5.73 12.80
C LEU A 129 -5.93 5.55 11.97
N ASP A 130 -5.86 5.62 10.63
CA ASP A 130 -7.02 5.31 9.77
C ASP A 130 -7.43 3.84 9.91
N SER A 131 -6.46 2.90 9.95
CA SER A 131 -6.74 1.49 10.19
C SER A 131 -7.48 1.26 11.50
N TYR A 132 -7.01 1.89 12.58
CA TYR A 132 -7.64 1.78 13.89
C TYR A 132 -9.00 2.48 13.96
N TYR A 133 -9.14 3.65 13.36
CA TYR A 133 -10.43 4.33 13.20
C TYR A 133 -11.45 3.48 12.44
N ARG A 134 -11.03 2.84 11.36
CA ARG A 134 -11.87 1.93 10.57
C ARG A 134 -12.34 0.74 11.40
N PHE A 135 -11.42 0.13 12.15
CA PHE A 135 -11.75 -0.96 13.08
C PHE A 135 -12.79 -0.53 14.13
N LEU A 136 -12.58 0.61 14.79
CA LEU A 136 -13.49 1.13 15.81
C LEU A 136 -14.91 1.44 15.28
N ASN A 137 -15.00 1.75 13.98
CA ASN A 137 -16.27 2.08 13.31
C ASN A 137 -16.85 0.89 12.51
N GLY A 138 -16.36 -0.32 12.72
CA GLY A 138 -16.86 -1.52 12.04
C GLY A 138 -16.71 -1.49 10.53
N LYS A 139 -15.72 -0.76 10.01
CA LYS A 139 -15.41 -0.68 8.59
C LYS A 139 -14.41 -1.74 8.18
N ASN A 140 -14.32 -2.00 6.87
CA ASN A 140 -13.35 -2.93 6.34
C ASN A 140 -11.90 -2.46 6.64
N PRO A 141 -10.94 -3.39 6.81
CA PRO A 141 -9.53 -3.07 6.99
C PRO A 141 -8.97 -2.15 5.90
N ILE A 142 -7.91 -1.39 6.22
CA ILE A 142 -7.32 -0.39 5.33
C ILE A 142 -6.90 -0.94 3.95
N TYR A 143 -6.52 -2.22 3.88
CA TYR A 143 -6.18 -2.90 2.61
C TYR A 143 -7.39 -3.57 1.93
N ASN A 144 -8.59 -3.38 2.46
CA ASN A 144 -9.85 -3.80 1.86
C ASN A 144 -10.85 -2.64 1.96
N MET A 145 -10.72 -1.66 1.10
CA MET A 145 -11.52 -0.42 1.10
C MET A 145 -12.83 -0.55 0.30
N THR A 146 -13.33 -1.77 0.10
CA THR A 146 -14.55 -2.03 -0.69
C THR A 146 -15.81 -1.37 -0.11
N ASP A 147 -15.80 -1.01 1.17
CA ASP A 147 -16.85 -0.22 1.82
C ASP A 147 -16.78 1.29 1.51
N ARG A 148 -15.66 1.77 0.94
CA ARG A 148 -15.47 3.17 0.53
C ARG A 148 -15.79 3.38 -0.94
N ILE A 149 -15.53 2.38 -1.74
CA ILE A 149 -15.83 2.41 -3.18
C ILE A 149 -17.31 2.05 -3.30
N GLY A 150 -18.17 3.08 -3.23
CA GLY A 150 -19.53 2.89 -3.69
C GLY A 150 -19.47 2.35 -5.10
N THR A 151 -20.13 1.23 -5.37
CA THR A 151 -20.22 0.60 -6.70
C THR A 151 -20.74 1.56 -7.80
N SER A 152 -21.22 2.74 -7.41
CA SER A 152 -21.62 3.83 -8.30
C SER A 152 -20.45 4.62 -8.92
N LEU A 153 -19.20 4.44 -8.45
CA LEU A 153 -18.02 5.11 -9.02
C LEU A 153 -17.37 4.34 -10.17
N ILE A 154 -17.80 3.10 -10.44
CA ILE A 154 -17.40 2.36 -11.62
C ILE A 154 -18.55 2.46 -12.63
N PRO A 155 -18.46 3.31 -13.69
CA PRO A 155 -19.51 3.37 -14.68
C PRO A 155 -19.70 1.99 -15.31
N GLY A 156 -20.85 1.35 -15.06
CA GLY A 156 -21.28 0.13 -15.74
C GLY A 156 -21.33 -1.15 -14.93
N LYS A 157 -21.22 -1.15 -13.59
CA LYS A 157 -21.48 -2.35 -12.78
C LYS A 157 -22.70 -2.17 -11.87
N SER A 158 -23.73 -2.99 -12.11
CA SER A 158 -24.79 -3.32 -11.19
C SER A 158 -24.25 -4.14 -10.00
N GLU A 159 -24.96 -4.08 -8.86
CA GLU A 159 -24.64 -4.69 -7.56
C GLU A 159 -24.56 -6.23 -7.52
N ASP A 160 -23.97 -6.86 -8.52
CA ASP A 160 -23.82 -8.31 -8.53
C ASP A 160 -22.52 -8.68 -7.81
N ASN A 161 -22.67 -9.46 -6.76
CA ASN A 161 -21.64 -10.07 -5.93
C ASN A 161 -20.39 -10.41 -6.74
N ILE A 162 -19.27 -9.74 -6.40
CA ILE A 162 -17.95 -10.11 -6.91
C ILE A 162 -17.57 -11.43 -6.19
N SER A 163 -17.97 -12.54 -6.78
CA SER A 163 -17.36 -13.82 -6.46
C SER A 163 -15.94 -13.82 -7.03
N ASP A 164 -15.02 -14.49 -6.38
CA ASP A 164 -13.59 -14.61 -6.76
C ASP A 164 -13.38 -15.06 -8.23
N SER A 165 -14.41 -15.61 -8.87
CA SER A 165 -14.46 -15.97 -10.28
C SER A 165 -14.70 -14.80 -11.25
N SER A 166 -14.97 -13.57 -10.74
CA SER A 166 -15.32 -12.41 -11.56
C SER A 166 -14.17 -11.42 -11.77
N VAL A 167 -12.99 -11.64 -11.19
CA VAL A 167 -11.77 -10.91 -11.59
C VAL A 167 -11.44 -11.33 -13.00
N LYS A 168 -11.95 -10.60 -13.98
CA LYS A 168 -11.55 -10.78 -15.38
C LYS A 168 -10.07 -10.46 -15.46
N LYS A 169 -9.23 -11.50 -15.65
CA LYS A 169 -7.86 -11.27 -16.11
C LYS A 169 -7.93 -10.31 -17.29
N SER A 170 -7.21 -9.21 -17.20
CA SER A 170 -7.10 -8.27 -18.32
C SER A 170 -6.69 -9.06 -19.58
N VAL A 171 -7.44 -8.86 -20.65
CA VAL A 171 -7.28 -9.62 -21.89
C VAL A 171 -5.90 -9.29 -22.47
N VAL A 172 -5.19 -10.29 -22.96
CA VAL A 172 -3.98 -10.09 -23.77
C VAL A 172 -4.39 -9.42 -25.08
N ILE A 173 -3.84 -8.22 -25.33
CA ILE A 173 -4.13 -7.39 -26.53
C ILE A 173 -2.99 -7.50 -27.54
N PHE A 174 -1.74 -7.60 -27.06
CA PHE A 174 -0.51 -7.60 -27.86
C PHE A 174 0.31 -8.85 -27.55
N GLU A 175 -0.11 -10.00 -28.04
CA GLU A 175 0.55 -11.28 -27.80
C GLU A 175 2.03 -11.24 -28.19
N GLY A 176 2.91 -11.67 -27.28
CA GLY A 176 4.36 -11.71 -27.50
C GLY A 176 5.07 -10.35 -27.47
N LYS A 177 4.39 -9.28 -26.97
CA LYS A 177 5.03 -7.95 -26.86
C LYS A 177 6.19 -8.00 -25.87
N THR A 178 7.38 -7.66 -26.35
CA THR A 178 8.62 -7.57 -25.57
C THR A 178 9.41 -6.32 -25.96
N PHE A 179 10.55 -6.09 -25.31
CA PHE A 179 11.45 -4.96 -25.55
C PHE A 179 12.90 -5.47 -25.59
N ASP A 180 13.75 -4.82 -26.41
CA ASP A 180 15.11 -5.27 -26.66
C ASP A 180 16.03 -5.11 -25.43
N ASP A 181 15.73 -4.12 -24.59
CA ASP A 181 16.55 -3.68 -23.44
C ASP A 181 16.19 -4.35 -22.10
N ILE A 182 15.24 -5.28 -22.07
CA ILE A 182 14.80 -5.94 -20.83
C ILE A 182 15.39 -7.34 -20.63
N SER A 183 16.26 -7.81 -21.53
CA SER A 183 16.79 -9.18 -21.51
C SER A 183 17.52 -9.53 -20.20
N GLY A 184 18.20 -8.55 -19.58
CA GLY A 184 18.90 -8.68 -18.29
C GLY A 184 18.09 -8.25 -17.07
N SER A 185 16.85 -7.80 -17.23
CA SER A 185 16.01 -7.32 -16.15
C SER A 185 15.39 -8.47 -15.35
N LYS A 186 15.48 -8.40 -14.01
CA LYS A 186 14.75 -9.33 -13.10
C LYS A 186 13.24 -9.21 -13.26
N SER A 187 12.74 -8.08 -13.76
CA SER A 187 11.31 -7.80 -13.96
C SER A 187 10.84 -8.12 -15.40
N LYS A 188 11.66 -8.75 -16.24
CA LYS A 188 11.34 -9.04 -17.63
C LYS A 188 9.94 -9.63 -17.81
N GLN A 189 9.64 -10.73 -17.10
CA GLN A 189 8.34 -11.41 -17.20
C GLN A 189 7.15 -10.51 -16.82
N ALA A 190 7.32 -9.68 -15.79
CA ALA A 190 6.29 -8.74 -15.36
C ALA A 190 6.08 -7.64 -16.42
N ILE A 191 7.16 -7.10 -16.98
CA ILE A 191 7.10 -6.09 -18.03
C ILE A 191 6.37 -6.67 -19.26
N GLU A 192 6.76 -7.85 -19.74
CA GLU A 192 6.12 -8.52 -20.87
C GLU A 192 4.63 -8.77 -20.60
N ALA A 193 4.29 -9.32 -19.43
CA ALA A 193 2.90 -9.60 -19.05
C ALA A 193 2.00 -8.35 -19.00
N LEU A 194 2.53 -7.22 -18.58
CA LEU A 194 1.80 -5.95 -18.55
C LEU A 194 1.75 -5.28 -19.92
N ALA A 195 2.81 -5.39 -20.71
CA ALA A 195 2.86 -4.87 -22.06
C ALA A 195 1.90 -5.63 -23.00
N GLU A 196 1.83 -6.95 -22.91
CA GLU A 196 0.86 -7.78 -23.65
C GLU A 196 -0.59 -7.39 -23.36
N ARG A 197 -0.88 -6.86 -22.16
CA ARG A 197 -2.20 -6.38 -21.76
C ARG A 197 -2.44 -4.90 -22.08
N GLY A 198 -1.46 -4.21 -22.68
CA GLY A 198 -1.55 -2.79 -22.97
C GLY A 198 -1.57 -1.88 -21.74
N ILE A 199 -1.25 -2.42 -20.56
CA ILE A 199 -1.20 -1.66 -19.30
C ILE A 199 0.02 -0.73 -19.30
N ILE A 200 1.19 -1.25 -19.72
CA ILE A 200 2.39 -0.45 -19.90
C ILE A 200 2.79 -0.36 -21.37
N SER A 201 3.51 0.69 -21.69
CA SER A 201 4.12 0.91 -23.01
C SER A 201 5.61 1.18 -22.81
N GLY A 202 6.43 0.86 -23.81
CA GLY A 202 7.83 1.29 -23.82
C GLY A 202 7.97 2.80 -23.99
N LYS A 203 9.18 3.32 -23.82
CA LYS A 203 9.56 4.68 -24.21
C LYS A 203 9.57 4.84 -25.73
N THR A 204 9.91 3.78 -26.41
CA THR A 204 9.76 3.61 -27.86
C THR A 204 9.05 2.29 -28.15
N GLU A 205 8.89 1.96 -29.43
CA GLU A 205 8.30 0.68 -29.83
C GLU A 205 9.09 -0.53 -29.32
N ASN A 206 10.43 -0.41 -29.24
CA ASN A 206 11.34 -1.50 -28.93
C ASN A 206 12.08 -1.34 -27.59
N GLU A 207 12.02 -0.20 -26.94
CA GLU A 207 12.75 0.08 -25.70
C GLU A 207 11.81 0.42 -24.55
N PHE A 208 12.02 -0.20 -23.41
CA PHE A 208 11.27 0.03 -22.16
C PHE A 208 11.97 0.98 -21.21
N ASN A 209 13.30 0.94 -21.14
CA ASN A 209 14.17 1.66 -20.22
C ASN A 209 13.85 1.38 -18.74
N PRO A 210 14.06 0.12 -18.27
CA PRO A 210 13.63 -0.33 -16.95
C PRO A 210 14.32 0.39 -15.78
N SER A 211 15.40 1.11 -16.04
CA SER A 211 16.13 1.91 -15.03
C SER A 211 15.68 3.37 -14.95
N ASP A 212 14.82 3.81 -15.85
CA ASP A 212 14.34 5.19 -15.86
C ASP A 212 13.38 5.46 -14.71
N LYS A 213 13.37 6.70 -14.26
CA LYS A 213 12.38 7.16 -13.29
C LYS A 213 11.03 7.33 -13.97
N MET A 214 9.98 6.88 -13.30
CA MET A 214 8.61 7.06 -13.74
C MET A 214 8.14 8.48 -13.41
N THR A 215 7.45 9.12 -14.34
CA THR A 215 6.77 10.39 -14.12
C THR A 215 5.38 10.20 -13.53
N ARG A 216 4.79 11.25 -12.95
CA ARG A 216 3.41 11.21 -12.45
C ARG A 216 2.40 10.94 -13.58
N ALA A 217 2.65 11.47 -14.77
CA ALA A 217 1.81 11.22 -15.93
C ALA A 217 1.84 9.75 -16.37
N GLU A 218 3.02 9.14 -16.40
CA GLU A 218 3.15 7.71 -16.71
C GLU A 218 2.46 6.83 -15.65
N PHE A 219 2.61 7.17 -14.38
CA PHE A 219 1.94 6.47 -13.29
C PHE A 219 0.41 6.55 -13.41
N ALA A 220 -0.14 7.75 -13.67
CA ALA A 220 -1.58 7.94 -13.89
C ALA A 220 -2.09 7.08 -15.05
N ALA A 221 -1.35 7.07 -16.17
CA ALA A 221 -1.73 6.28 -17.35
C ALA A 221 -1.71 4.77 -17.06
N ILE A 222 -0.69 4.28 -16.37
CA ILE A 222 -0.59 2.86 -15.98
C ILE A 222 -1.74 2.48 -15.07
N SER A 223 -2.03 3.30 -14.05
CA SER A 223 -3.11 3.04 -13.08
C SER A 223 -4.48 2.98 -13.75
N VAL A 224 -4.79 3.95 -14.61
CA VAL A 224 -6.07 4.00 -15.34
C VAL A 224 -6.22 2.81 -16.30
N ARG A 225 -5.15 2.43 -17.02
CA ARG A 225 -5.15 1.26 -17.90
C ARG A 225 -5.29 -0.05 -17.12
N ALA A 226 -4.60 -0.18 -15.99
CA ALA A 226 -4.68 -1.37 -15.14
C ALA A 226 -6.09 -1.59 -14.59
N LEU A 227 -6.80 -0.50 -14.27
CA LEU A 227 -8.18 -0.53 -13.82
C LEU A 227 -9.20 -0.71 -14.97
N GLY A 228 -8.75 -0.71 -16.23
CA GLY A 228 -9.63 -0.83 -17.40
C GLY A 228 -10.57 0.36 -17.59
N ILE A 229 -10.18 1.54 -17.12
CA ILE A 229 -11.00 2.76 -17.13
C ILE A 229 -10.68 3.57 -18.38
N GLY A 230 -11.72 4.19 -18.97
CA GLY A 230 -11.57 5.09 -20.10
C GLY A 230 -10.90 6.41 -19.69
N GLN A 231 -10.32 7.09 -20.67
CA GLN A 231 -9.78 8.44 -20.49
C GLN A 231 -10.91 9.45 -20.23
N SER A 232 -10.62 10.48 -19.42
CA SER A 232 -11.52 11.61 -19.18
C SER A 232 -11.35 12.68 -20.24
N GLU A 233 -12.46 13.34 -20.60
CA GLU A 233 -12.43 14.52 -21.50
C GLU A 233 -12.21 15.84 -20.75
N LYS A 234 -12.11 15.79 -19.41
CA LYS A 234 -12.02 16.99 -18.56
C LYS A 234 -10.58 17.46 -18.38
N ASP A 235 -10.41 18.76 -18.41
CA ASP A 235 -9.14 19.44 -18.11
C ASP A 235 -9.20 20.00 -16.68
N TYR A 236 -8.41 19.47 -15.80
CA TYR A 236 -8.36 19.91 -14.40
C TYR A 236 -7.17 20.81 -14.09
N PHE A 237 -6.09 20.70 -14.87
CA PHE A 237 -4.81 21.33 -14.55
C PHE A 237 -4.29 22.13 -15.75
N ARG A 238 -3.81 23.35 -15.48
CA ARG A 238 -3.30 24.26 -16.53
C ARG A 238 -1.96 23.83 -17.11
N ASP A 239 -1.19 23.01 -16.38
CA ASP A 239 0.09 22.43 -16.81
C ASP A 239 -0.07 21.10 -17.57
N VAL A 240 -1.32 20.69 -17.85
CA VAL A 240 -1.68 19.51 -18.64
C VAL A 240 -2.47 19.98 -19.85
N LEU A 241 -1.85 19.96 -21.02
CA LEU A 241 -2.49 20.41 -22.24
C LEU A 241 -3.34 19.28 -22.87
N ARG A 242 -4.42 19.63 -23.56
CA ARG A 242 -5.24 18.66 -24.33
C ARG A 242 -4.45 17.88 -25.38
N SER A 243 -3.37 18.48 -25.88
CA SER A 243 -2.44 17.83 -26.82
C SER A 243 -1.52 16.80 -26.17
N ASP A 244 -1.40 16.79 -24.85
CA ASP A 244 -0.55 15.86 -24.15
C ASP A 244 -1.19 14.47 -24.16
N TRP A 245 -0.39 13.45 -24.50
CA TRP A 245 -0.88 12.06 -24.60
C TRP A 245 -1.46 11.53 -23.28
N PHE A 246 -1.05 12.11 -22.17
CA PHE A 246 -1.47 11.72 -20.83
C PHE A 246 -2.67 12.52 -20.29
N CYS A 247 -3.15 13.54 -20.99
CA CYS A 247 -4.19 14.45 -20.50
C CYS A 247 -5.42 13.68 -20.03
N GLY A 248 -5.98 12.82 -20.85
CA GLY A 248 -7.16 12.02 -20.51
C GLY A 248 -6.91 11.02 -19.37
N TYR A 249 -5.69 10.53 -19.23
CA TYR A 249 -5.34 9.65 -18.13
C TYR A 249 -5.20 10.40 -16.80
N ILE A 250 -4.62 11.59 -16.80
CA ILE A 250 -4.57 12.45 -15.61
C ILE A 250 -5.98 12.85 -15.18
N GLY A 251 -6.82 13.25 -16.14
CA GLY A 251 -8.23 13.58 -15.85
C GLY A 251 -8.97 12.42 -15.19
N ALA A 252 -8.86 11.21 -15.75
CA ALA A 252 -9.48 10.01 -15.19
C ALA A 252 -8.90 9.65 -13.81
N ALA A 253 -7.57 9.72 -13.63
CA ALA A 253 -6.92 9.45 -12.37
C ALA A 253 -7.30 10.47 -11.29
N PHE A 254 -7.50 11.73 -11.65
CA PHE A 254 -7.99 12.78 -10.74
C PHE A 254 -9.45 12.56 -10.35
N ASP A 255 -10.34 12.24 -11.32
CA ASP A 255 -11.74 11.90 -11.05
C ASP A 255 -11.88 10.75 -10.03
N LEU A 256 -10.90 9.83 -10.01
CA LEU A 256 -10.86 8.66 -9.12
C LEU A 256 -10.09 8.90 -7.82
N GLY A 257 -9.49 10.07 -7.63
CA GLY A 257 -8.66 10.36 -6.48
C GLY A 257 -7.31 9.60 -6.43
N ILE A 258 -6.88 9.01 -7.55
CA ILE A 258 -5.58 8.32 -7.68
C ILE A 258 -4.43 9.33 -7.69
N VAL A 259 -4.62 10.46 -8.36
CA VAL A 259 -3.69 11.57 -8.36
C VAL A 259 -4.38 12.84 -7.89
N ASN A 260 -3.65 13.67 -7.15
CA ASN A 260 -4.07 15.02 -6.79
C ASN A 260 -3.09 16.02 -7.41
N GLY A 261 -3.52 17.27 -7.60
CA GLY A 261 -2.61 18.34 -7.99
C GLY A 261 -1.55 18.61 -6.91
N VAL A 262 -0.45 19.23 -7.31
CA VAL A 262 0.52 19.83 -6.37
C VAL A 262 0.02 21.20 -5.90
N SER A 263 -0.97 21.76 -6.62
CA SER A 263 -1.75 22.92 -6.26
C SER A 263 -3.19 22.72 -6.79
N GLU A 264 -4.08 23.68 -6.54
CA GLU A 264 -5.44 23.68 -7.13
C GLU A 264 -5.43 23.70 -8.66
N THR A 265 -4.36 24.16 -9.27
CA THR A 265 -4.27 24.38 -10.72
C THR A 265 -3.18 23.61 -11.43
N ASP A 266 -2.25 22.97 -10.71
CA ASP A 266 -1.07 22.32 -11.30
C ASP A 266 -0.94 20.87 -10.85
N CYS A 267 -0.73 19.97 -11.80
CA CYS A 267 -0.54 18.54 -11.56
C CYS A 267 0.91 18.15 -11.29
N CYS A 268 1.90 18.92 -11.79
CA CYS A 268 3.31 18.52 -11.89
C CYS A 268 3.50 17.18 -12.61
N ASN A 269 2.95 17.07 -13.80
CA ASN A 269 2.90 15.86 -14.63
C ASN A 269 4.27 15.24 -14.95
N THR A 270 5.32 16.08 -15.04
CA THR A 270 6.70 15.69 -15.34
C THR A 270 7.55 15.39 -14.10
N CYS A 271 7.05 15.66 -12.90
CA CYS A 271 7.75 15.31 -11.66
C CYS A 271 7.95 13.80 -11.56
N SER A 272 9.18 13.38 -11.27
CA SER A 272 9.47 11.96 -11.01
C SER A 272 8.78 11.50 -9.73
N ILE A 273 8.18 10.33 -9.78
CA ILE A 273 7.71 9.65 -8.57
C ILE A 273 8.91 8.91 -7.97
N ALA A 274 9.14 9.08 -6.67
CA ALA A 274 10.12 8.26 -5.98
C ALA A 274 9.72 6.79 -6.09
N PRO A 275 10.67 5.85 -6.28
CA PRO A 275 10.37 4.43 -6.47
C PRO A 275 9.44 3.82 -5.41
N TYR A 276 9.49 4.34 -4.19
CA TYR A 276 8.67 3.89 -3.07
C TYR A 276 7.18 4.28 -3.22
N ALA A 277 6.88 5.49 -3.66
CA ALA A 277 5.50 5.94 -3.86
C ALA A 277 4.81 5.17 -5.00
N ALA A 278 5.56 4.80 -6.05
CA ALA A 278 5.06 3.97 -7.14
C ALA A 278 4.73 2.54 -6.67
N ALA A 279 5.53 1.96 -5.76
CA ALA A 279 5.30 0.62 -5.24
C ALA A 279 4.06 0.55 -4.33
N VAL A 280 3.83 1.56 -3.48
CA VAL A 280 2.69 1.61 -2.55
C VAL A 280 1.38 1.82 -3.31
N SER A 281 1.35 2.71 -4.29
CA SER A 281 0.13 2.95 -5.07
C SER A 281 -0.14 1.90 -6.12
N ALA A 282 0.89 1.25 -6.68
CA ALA A 282 0.71 0.10 -7.58
C ALA A 282 0.21 -1.14 -6.82
N SER A 283 0.66 -1.37 -5.58
CA SER A 283 0.12 -2.45 -4.75
C SER A 283 -1.36 -2.23 -4.41
N SER A 284 -1.79 -0.99 -4.18
CA SER A 284 -3.21 -0.66 -3.97
C SER A 284 -4.06 -0.87 -5.22
N ALA A 285 -3.50 -0.69 -6.42
CA ALA A 285 -4.21 -0.87 -7.69
C ALA A 285 -4.21 -2.32 -8.20
N LEU A 286 -3.28 -3.17 -7.75
CA LEU A 286 -3.17 -4.57 -8.15
C LEU A 286 -3.97 -5.53 -7.26
N TRP A 287 -4.58 -5.03 -6.16
CA TRP A 287 -5.44 -5.78 -5.24
C TRP A 287 -6.93 -5.41 -5.34
N LEU A 288 -7.33 -4.70 -6.42
CA LEU A 288 -8.74 -4.46 -6.78
C LEU A 288 -9.23 -5.51 -7.78
#